data_1d4b97b461bfdf3a93a8c0d2341d5abf
#
_entry.id   1d4b97b461bfdf3a93a8c0d2341d5abf
#
_cell.length_a   1.000
_cell.length_b   1.000
_cell.length_c   1.000
_cell.angle_alpha   90.00
_cell.angle_beta   90.00
_cell.angle_gamma   90.00
#
_symmetry.space_group_name_H-M   'P 1'
#
loop_
_entity.id
_entity.type
_entity.pdbx_description
1 polymer ?
#
loop_
_entity_poly.entity_id
_entity_poly.type
_entity_poly.pdbx_seq_one_letter_code
_entity_poly.pdbx_strand_id
1 'polypeptide(L)'
;AYRADPGLTTQLVVVQAMIGLGTAVFDLSDFAPDHRWKDAARSVALLVDILNRIPVVPPEAFPAVSGSNGPAHWTIPGTELTMSRIESGPRSGSYVFSAETVARLPEFRAMVEGDPVLRSTDQSNWTLAQQQYVGPLLHWMPVQSLPGWMHATPLGAPLWKVMFLLGCMFLAG
;
A
#
# COMPACT_ATOMS: atom_id res chain seq x y z
N ALA A 1 -7.53 -30.67 17.05
CA ALA A 1 -6.48 -30.22 16.14
C ALA A 1 -7.04 -29.05 15.35
N TYR A 2 -6.52 -27.82 15.61
CA TYR A 2 -6.88 -26.60 14.90
C TYR A 2 -6.28 -26.67 13.49
N ARG A 3 -7.11 -26.83 12.48
CA ARG A 3 -6.68 -26.83 11.08
C ARG A 3 -6.65 -25.36 10.64
N ALA A 4 -5.45 -24.81 10.50
CA ALA A 4 -5.29 -23.45 9.99
C ALA A 4 -5.93 -23.35 8.59
N ASP A 5 -6.79 -22.34 8.40
CA ASP A 5 -7.37 -22.05 7.09
C ASP A 5 -6.25 -21.58 6.15
N PRO A 6 -6.00 -22.27 5.03
CA PRO A 6 -4.93 -21.89 4.10
C PRO A 6 -5.12 -20.49 3.52
N GLY A 7 -6.35 -19.99 3.40
CA GLY A 7 -6.63 -18.63 2.96
C GLY A 7 -6.15 -17.56 3.94
N LEU A 8 -6.37 -17.76 5.24
CA LEU A 8 -5.90 -16.85 6.29
C LEU A 8 -4.38 -16.81 6.37
N THR A 9 -3.72 -17.97 6.23
CA THR A 9 -2.26 -18.06 6.22
C THR A 9 -1.67 -17.25 5.08
N THR A 10 -2.24 -17.38 3.87
CA THR A 10 -1.79 -16.61 2.69
C THR A 10 -1.99 -15.11 2.88
N GLN A 11 -3.13 -14.67 3.42
CA GLN A 11 -3.41 -13.25 3.68
C GLN A 11 -2.42 -12.65 4.69
N LEU A 12 -2.13 -13.36 5.78
CA LEU A 12 -1.16 -12.92 6.77
C LEU A 12 0.24 -12.79 6.19
N VAL A 13 0.64 -13.71 5.32
CA VAL A 13 1.94 -13.65 4.62
C VAL A 13 2.01 -12.44 3.70
N VAL A 14 0.95 -12.15 2.94
CA VAL A 14 0.91 -10.96 2.06
C VAL A 14 1.00 -9.67 2.86
N VAL A 15 0.21 -9.52 3.92
CA VAL A 15 0.26 -8.32 4.79
C VAL A 15 1.65 -8.17 5.42
N GLN A 16 2.24 -9.24 5.92
CA GLN A 16 3.58 -9.22 6.51
C GLN A 16 4.65 -8.83 5.48
N ALA A 17 4.53 -9.34 4.25
CA ALA A 17 5.42 -8.96 3.15
C ALA A 17 5.28 -7.47 2.79
N MET A 18 4.05 -6.95 2.73
CA MET A 18 3.81 -5.52 2.48
C MET A 18 4.39 -4.63 3.57
N ILE A 19 4.25 -5.02 4.84
CA ILE A 19 4.87 -4.29 5.97
C ILE A 19 6.40 -4.31 5.83
N GLY A 20 6.99 -5.48 5.58
CA GLY A 20 8.43 -5.64 5.40
C GLY A 20 8.96 -4.80 4.23
N LEU A 21 8.28 -4.84 3.10
CA LEU A 21 8.62 -4.03 1.94
C LEU A 21 8.48 -2.53 2.25
N GLY A 22 7.37 -2.11 2.86
CA GLY A 22 7.14 -0.71 3.20
C GLY A 22 8.21 -0.14 4.13
N THR A 23 8.59 -0.89 5.17
CA THR A 23 9.68 -0.47 6.08
C THR A 23 11.05 -0.45 5.42
N ALA A 24 11.22 -1.20 4.33
CA ALA A 24 12.47 -1.22 3.58
C ALA A 24 12.59 -0.09 2.55
N VAL A 25 11.48 0.35 1.94
CA VAL A 25 11.49 1.27 0.80
C VAL A 25 11.00 2.68 1.12
N PHE A 26 10.37 2.89 2.29
CA PHE A 26 9.84 4.19 2.70
C PHE A 26 10.61 4.79 3.88
N ASP A 27 10.77 6.11 3.86
CA ASP A 27 11.09 6.88 5.05
C ASP A 27 9.80 7.11 5.84
N LEU A 28 9.69 6.43 6.97
CA LEU A 28 8.55 6.51 7.89
C LEU A 28 8.87 7.30 9.16
N SER A 29 9.92 8.12 9.15
CA SER A 29 10.37 8.89 10.34
C SER A 29 9.28 9.79 10.88
N ASP A 30 8.49 10.43 10.00
CA ASP A 30 7.44 11.37 10.35
C ASP A 30 6.13 10.70 10.82
N PHE A 31 6.06 9.37 10.74
CA PHE A 31 4.87 8.62 11.14
C PHE A 31 4.96 8.13 12.59
N ALA A 32 3.83 8.16 13.29
CA ALA A 32 3.75 7.71 14.68
C ALA A 32 4.22 6.24 14.82
N PRO A 33 5.12 5.92 15.74
CA PRO A 33 5.71 4.58 15.89
C PRO A 33 4.68 3.47 15.97
N ASP A 34 3.57 3.69 16.66
CA ASP A 34 2.51 2.72 16.92
C ASP A 34 1.73 2.33 15.66
N HIS A 35 1.76 3.17 14.61
CA HIS A 35 1.01 2.98 13.38
C HIS A 35 1.88 2.74 12.15
N ARG A 36 3.21 2.85 12.26
CA ARG A 36 4.16 2.72 11.13
C ARG A 36 3.92 1.48 10.28
N TRP A 37 3.57 0.35 10.89
CA TRP A 37 3.31 -0.88 10.14
C TRP A 37 2.05 -0.78 9.27
N LYS A 38 1.00 -0.09 9.73
CA LYS A 38 -0.23 0.14 8.95
C LYS A 38 0.05 1.11 7.80
N ASP A 39 0.77 2.18 8.11
CA ASP A 39 1.13 3.19 7.13
C ASP A 39 2.07 2.61 6.08
N ALA A 40 3.04 1.78 6.47
CA ALA A 40 3.91 1.04 5.56
C ALA A 40 3.10 0.18 4.58
N ALA A 41 2.22 -0.68 5.09
CA ALA A 41 1.42 -1.57 4.25
C ALA A 41 0.47 -0.79 3.31
N ARG A 42 -0.18 0.28 3.82
CA ARG A 42 -1.03 1.16 3.02
C ARG A 42 -0.25 1.85 1.91
N SER A 43 0.93 2.37 2.25
CA SER A 43 1.79 3.09 1.30
C SER A 43 2.29 2.17 0.19
N VAL A 44 2.59 0.89 0.49
CA VAL A 44 2.93 -0.09 -0.56
C VAL A 44 1.77 -0.27 -1.53
N ALA A 45 0.54 -0.44 -1.05
CA ALA A 45 -0.63 -0.61 -1.92
C ALA A 45 -0.86 0.62 -2.82
N LEU A 46 -0.77 1.83 -2.25
CA LEU A 46 -0.89 3.09 -3.00
C LEU A 46 0.21 3.23 -4.05
N LEU A 47 1.45 2.96 -3.67
CA LEU A 47 2.59 3.05 -4.59
C LEU A 47 2.47 2.06 -5.76
N VAL A 48 2.09 0.81 -5.48
CA VAL A 48 1.88 -0.19 -6.54
C VAL A 48 0.76 0.24 -7.49
N ASP A 49 -0.36 0.77 -6.98
CA ASP A 49 -1.45 1.28 -7.81
C ASP A 49 -1.01 2.45 -8.71
N ILE A 50 -0.16 3.34 -8.20
CA ILE A 50 0.43 4.44 -8.97
C ILE A 50 1.39 3.90 -10.03
N LEU A 51 2.36 3.07 -9.61
CA LEU A 51 3.37 2.52 -10.51
C LEU A 51 2.77 1.68 -11.65
N ASN A 52 1.62 1.05 -11.44
CA ASN A 52 0.92 0.29 -12.48
C ASN A 52 0.27 1.18 -13.55
N ARG A 53 0.12 2.48 -13.30
CA ARG A 53 -0.52 3.46 -14.21
C ARG A 53 0.46 4.41 -14.88
N ILE A 54 1.66 4.55 -14.34
CA ILE A 54 2.70 5.38 -14.97
C ILE A 54 3.58 4.57 -15.92
N PRO A 55 4.22 5.19 -16.93
CA PRO A 55 5.16 4.52 -17.82
C PRO A 55 6.32 3.86 -17.06
N VAL A 56 6.86 2.79 -17.63
CA VAL A 56 8.05 2.14 -17.06
C VAL A 56 9.23 3.08 -17.16
N VAL A 57 9.86 3.34 -16.01
CA VAL A 57 11.10 4.10 -15.96
C VAL A 57 12.25 3.18 -16.43
N PRO A 58 13.02 3.56 -17.45
CA PRO A 58 14.10 2.75 -17.93
C PRO A 58 15.22 2.65 -16.86
N PRO A 59 15.90 1.51 -16.76
CA PRO A 59 16.93 1.29 -15.72
C PRO A 59 18.04 2.35 -15.72
N GLU A 60 18.33 2.92 -16.88
CA GLU A 60 19.38 3.95 -17.07
C GLU A 60 19.01 5.30 -16.41
N ALA A 61 17.72 5.53 -16.16
CA ALA A 61 17.25 6.75 -15.50
C ALA A 61 17.44 6.70 -13.98
N PHE A 62 17.65 5.51 -13.41
CA PHE A 62 17.91 5.40 -11.97
C PHE A 62 19.35 5.83 -11.65
N PRO A 63 19.57 6.53 -10.51
CA PRO A 63 20.89 6.90 -10.08
C PRO A 63 21.73 5.64 -9.85
N ALA A 64 22.97 5.64 -10.34
CA ALA A 64 23.88 4.53 -10.10
C ALA A 64 24.06 4.32 -8.59
N VAL A 65 23.76 3.11 -8.12
CA VAL A 65 23.86 2.74 -6.70
C VAL A 65 25.31 2.56 -6.26
N SER A 66 26.27 2.67 -7.19
CA SER A 66 27.70 2.42 -6.97
C SER A 66 28.38 3.67 -6.41
N GLY A 67 28.46 3.78 -5.08
CA GLY A 67 29.35 4.72 -4.39
C GLY A 67 28.67 5.91 -3.73
N SER A 68 29.46 6.65 -2.95
CA SER A 68 29.03 7.80 -2.14
C SER A 68 28.62 9.05 -2.96
N ASN A 69 28.65 9.01 -4.28
CA ASN A 69 28.51 10.17 -5.15
C ASN A 69 27.11 10.32 -5.82
N GLY A 70 26.13 9.53 -5.47
CA GLY A 70 24.76 9.72 -5.97
C GLY A 70 24.10 10.99 -5.41
N PRO A 71 23.10 11.58 -6.11
CA PRO A 71 22.38 12.75 -5.61
C PRO A 71 21.69 12.44 -4.27
N ALA A 72 21.58 13.44 -3.39
CA ALA A 72 20.89 13.28 -2.11
C ALA A 72 19.37 12.98 -2.30
N HIS A 73 18.77 13.57 -3.34
CA HIS A 73 17.39 13.35 -3.73
C HIS A 73 17.31 13.01 -5.21
N TRP A 74 16.42 12.12 -5.56
CA TRP A 74 16.14 11.75 -6.94
C TRP A 74 14.63 11.59 -7.15
N THR A 75 14.09 12.24 -8.18
CA THR A 75 12.67 12.17 -8.51
C THR A 75 12.48 11.26 -9.72
N ILE A 76 11.50 10.37 -9.66
CA ILE A 76 11.16 9.49 -10.77
C ILE A 76 10.75 10.36 -11.97
N PRO A 77 11.40 10.21 -13.15
CA PRO A 77 11.09 11.02 -14.32
C PRO A 77 9.60 11.00 -14.70
N GLY A 78 9.03 12.19 -14.93
CA GLY A 78 7.61 12.34 -15.26
C GLY A 78 6.64 12.20 -14.08
N THR A 79 7.15 12.20 -12.86
CA THR A 79 6.34 12.13 -11.63
C THR A 79 6.84 13.11 -10.56
N GLU A 80 6.10 13.24 -9.47
CA GLU A 80 6.54 13.95 -8.25
C GLU A 80 7.06 12.98 -7.16
N LEU A 81 7.23 11.70 -7.50
CA LEU A 81 7.71 10.68 -6.55
C LEU A 81 9.21 10.86 -6.30
N THR A 82 9.57 11.37 -5.14
CA THR A 82 10.95 11.68 -4.77
C THR A 82 11.48 10.63 -3.79
N MET A 83 12.70 10.20 -4.06
CA MET A 83 13.48 9.31 -3.20
C MET A 83 14.64 10.09 -2.58
N SER A 84 14.94 9.80 -1.32
CA SER A 84 16.07 10.34 -0.57
C SER A 84 17.11 9.26 -0.35
N ARG A 85 18.40 9.62 -0.46
CA ARG A 85 19.49 8.72 -0.17
C ARG A 85 19.71 8.63 1.34
N ILE A 86 19.88 7.41 1.84
CA ILE A 86 20.25 7.18 3.25
C ILE A 86 21.74 7.53 3.41
N GLU A 87 22.04 8.49 4.27
CA GLU A 87 23.41 9.00 4.44
C GLU A 87 24.25 8.15 5.39
N SER A 88 23.63 7.48 6.36
CA SER A 88 24.34 6.75 7.41
C SER A 88 23.68 5.42 7.78
N GLY A 89 24.43 4.56 8.48
CA GLY A 89 23.96 3.26 8.91
C GLY A 89 24.18 2.13 7.90
N PRO A 90 23.67 0.92 8.21
CA PRO A 90 23.92 -0.29 7.40
C PRO A 90 23.35 -0.22 5.97
N ARG A 91 22.44 0.72 5.70
CA ARG A 91 21.82 0.95 4.39
C ARG A 91 22.30 2.24 3.74
N SER A 92 23.42 2.81 4.20
CA SER A 92 24.00 4.02 3.59
C SER A 92 24.23 3.85 2.09
N GLY A 93 23.85 4.86 1.31
CA GLY A 93 23.88 4.84 -0.15
C GLY A 93 22.63 4.29 -0.83
N SER A 94 21.74 3.60 -0.10
CA SER A 94 20.44 3.16 -0.64
C SER A 94 19.47 4.32 -0.72
N TYR A 95 18.48 4.21 -1.64
CA TYR A 95 17.40 5.19 -1.78
C TYR A 95 16.11 4.65 -1.17
N VAL A 96 15.38 5.53 -0.49
CA VAL A 96 14.03 5.30 0.03
C VAL A 96 13.10 6.42 -0.43
N PHE A 97 11.82 6.15 -0.61
CA PHE A 97 10.85 7.22 -0.85
C PHE A 97 10.82 8.15 0.35
N SER A 98 10.95 9.46 0.10
CA SER A 98 10.99 10.47 1.17
C SER A 98 9.70 10.49 1.98
N ALA A 99 9.77 10.90 3.24
CA ALA A 99 8.61 11.01 4.11
C ALA A 99 7.51 11.89 3.51
N GLU A 100 7.89 12.99 2.85
CA GLU A 100 6.97 13.87 2.11
C GLU A 100 6.26 13.11 0.98
N THR A 101 6.99 12.33 0.17
CA THR A 101 6.40 11.51 -0.89
C THR A 101 5.41 10.51 -0.30
N VAL A 102 5.78 9.82 0.79
CA VAL A 102 4.92 8.84 1.46
C VAL A 102 3.63 9.49 1.96
N ALA A 103 3.71 10.67 2.56
CA ALA A 103 2.54 11.42 3.04
C ALA A 103 1.59 11.80 1.89
N ARG A 104 2.13 12.10 0.69
CA ARG A 104 1.37 12.52 -0.50
C ARG A 104 0.91 11.38 -1.41
N LEU A 105 1.26 10.12 -1.13
CA LEU A 105 0.81 8.96 -1.94
C LEU A 105 -0.70 8.91 -2.17
N PRO A 106 -1.58 9.23 -1.19
CA PRO A 106 -3.03 9.28 -1.45
C PRO A 106 -3.42 10.31 -2.50
N GLU A 107 -2.78 11.49 -2.51
CA GLU A 107 -2.98 12.55 -3.50
C GLU A 107 -2.53 12.06 -4.90
N PHE A 108 -1.33 11.53 -5.00
CA PHE A 108 -0.81 10.99 -6.26
C PHE A 108 -1.67 9.86 -6.82
N ARG A 109 -2.18 8.99 -5.94
CA ARG A 109 -3.11 7.92 -6.34
C ARG A 109 -4.41 8.49 -6.92
N ALA A 110 -4.95 9.56 -6.31
CA ALA A 110 -6.15 10.23 -6.81
C ALA A 110 -5.92 10.87 -8.18
N MET A 111 -4.74 11.44 -8.43
CA MET A 111 -4.41 12.04 -9.74
C MET A 111 -4.39 11.02 -10.88
N VAL A 112 -3.94 9.79 -10.62
CA VAL A 112 -3.87 8.72 -11.63
C VAL A 112 -5.08 7.78 -11.61
N GLU A 113 -6.12 8.07 -10.85
CA GLU A 113 -7.27 7.17 -10.67
C GLU A 113 -8.01 6.88 -11.97
N GLY A 114 -8.13 7.88 -12.85
CA GLY A 114 -8.76 7.77 -14.17
C GLY A 114 -7.87 7.14 -15.24
N ASP A 115 -6.59 6.96 -14.98
CA ASP A 115 -5.65 6.46 -15.97
C ASP A 115 -5.76 4.94 -16.13
N PRO A 116 -5.54 4.42 -17.35
CA PRO A 116 -5.56 2.99 -17.59
C PRO A 116 -4.41 2.29 -16.86
N VAL A 117 -4.68 1.07 -16.39
CA VAL A 117 -3.64 0.20 -15.85
C VAL A 117 -2.73 -0.29 -16.98
N LEU A 118 -1.49 0.12 -16.98
CA LEU A 118 -0.49 -0.20 -18.03
C LEU A 118 0.19 -1.55 -17.80
N ARG A 119 0.17 -2.05 -16.54
CA ARG A 119 0.77 -3.34 -16.18
C ARG A 119 -0.31 -4.29 -15.72
N SER A 120 -0.39 -5.46 -16.37
CA SER A 120 -1.26 -6.54 -15.92
C SER A 120 -0.71 -7.11 -14.60
N THR A 121 -1.49 -6.97 -13.55
CA THR A 121 -1.25 -7.62 -12.26
C THR A 121 -2.50 -8.41 -11.89
N ASP A 122 -2.35 -9.43 -11.08
CA ASP A 122 -3.48 -10.25 -10.59
C ASP A 122 -4.53 -9.42 -9.83
N GLN A 123 -4.12 -8.25 -9.35
CA GLN A 123 -4.96 -7.27 -8.67
C GLN A 123 -4.87 -5.91 -9.39
N SER A 124 -5.97 -5.47 -9.98
CA SER A 124 -6.04 -4.18 -10.67
C SER A 124 -6.09 -2.98 -9.71
N ASN A 125 -6.41 -3.20 -8.44
CA ASN A 125 -6.51 -2.16 -7.41
C ASN A 125 -6.09 -2.71 -6.04
N TRP A 126 -4.81 -2.55 -5.72
CA TRP A 126 -4.22 -3.01 -4.46
C TRP A 126 -4.75 -2.27 -3.24
N THR A 127 -5.07 -0.98 -3.39
CA THR A 127 -5.65 -0.17 -2.32
C THR A 127 -7.01 -0.72 -1.91
N LEU A 128 -7.86 -1.04 -2.89
CA LEU A 128 -9.18 -1.63 -2.63
C LEU A 128 -9.05 -3.04 -2.03
N ALA A 129 -8.15 -3.86 -2.57
CA ALA A 129 -7.88 -5.20 -2.06
C ALA A 129 -7.45 -5.13 -0.59
N GLN A 130 -6.52 -4.23 -0.23
CA GLN A 130 -6.10 -4.06 1.16
C GLN A 130 -7.25 -3.64 2.07
N GLN A 131 -8.12 -2.71 1.64
CA GLN A 131 -9.29 -2.31 2.43
C GLN A 131 -10.27 -3.46 2.65
N GLN A 132 -10.39 -4.37 1.68
CA GLN A 132 -11.22 -5.57 1.81
C GLN A 132 -10.64 -6.58 2.80
N TYR A 133 -9.31 -6.72 2.84
CA TYR A 133 -8.61 -7.72 3.64
C TYR A 133 -8.25 -7.26 5.06
N VAL A 134 -8.50 -6.02 5.46
CA VAL A 134 -8.23 -5.51 6.81
C VAL A 134 -9.51 -5.35 7.62
N GLY A 135 -9.65 -6.14 8.68
CA GLY A 135 -10.74 -6.00 9.65
C GLY A 135 -11.00 -7.27 10.48
N PRO A 136 -11.50 -7.14 11.72
CA PRO A 136 -11.72 -8.26 12.63
C PRO A 136 -12.77 -9.27 12.14
N LEU A 137 -13.60 -8.90 11.17
CA LEU A 137 -14.70 -9.72 10.64
C LEU A 137 -14.30 -10.70 9.54
N LEU A 138 -13.11 -10.56 8.96
CA LEU A 138 -12.62 -11.48 7.95
C LEU A 138 -12.54 -12.94 8.43
N HIS A 139 -12.45 -13.13 9.74
CA HIS A 139 -12.41 -14.45 10.35
C HIS A 139 -13.76 -15.17 10.32
N TRP A 140 -14.87 -14.43 10.21
CA TRP A 140 -16.24 -14.96 10.36
C TRP A 140 -17.02 -14.98 9.06
N MET A 141 -16.62 -14.21 8.06
CA MET A 141 -17.40 -14.04 6.84
C MET A 141 -16.54 -14.27 5.59
N PRO A 142 -16.93 -15.17 4.68
CA PRO A 142 -16.28 -15.32 3.38
C PRO A 142 -16.62 -14.10 2.52
N VAL A 143 -15.88 -12.99 2.74
CA VAL A 143 -16.12 -11.71 2.07
C VAL A 143 -16.10 -11.87 0.54
N GLN A 144 -15.35 -12.83 0.03
CA GLN A 144 -15.26 -13.13 -1.41
C GLN A 144 -16.57 -13.66 -2.02
N SER A 145 -17.46 -14.22 -1.21
CA SER A 145 -18.76 -14.72 -1.67
C SER A 145 -19.88 -13.67 -1.62
N LEU A 146 -19.57 -12.46 -1.15
CA LEU A 146 -20.54 -11.38 -1.11
C LEU A 146 -20.84 -10.84 -2.50
N PRO A 147 -22.09 -10.43 -2.80
CA PRO A 147 -22.44 -9.79 -4.06
C PRO A 147 -21.58 -8.56 -4.37
N GLY A 148 -21.23 -8.33 -5.63
CA GLY A 148 -20.36 -7.24 -6.04
C GLY A 148 -20.75 -5.85 -5.54
N TRP A 149 -22.04 -5.54 -5.42
CA TRP A 149 -22.53 -4.26 -4.89
C TRP A 149 -22.15 -4.01 -3.42
N MET A 150 -21.94 -5.07 -2.62
CA MET A 150 -21.49 -4.95 -1.23
C MET A 150 -20.04 -4.52 -1.10
N HIS A 151 -19.25 -4.68 -2.15
CA HIS A 151 -17.85 -4.22 -2.24
C HIS A 151 -17.74 -2.75 -2.67
N ALA A 152 -18.83 -2.13 -3.14
CA ALA A 152 -18.85 -0.71 -3.47
C ALA A 152 -18.49 0.14 -2.25
N THR A 153 -17.75 1.23 -2.46
CA THR A 153 -17.19 2.10 -1.40
C THR A 153 -17.74 3.53 -1.45
N PRO A 154 -19.06 3.76 -1.45
CA PRO A 154 -19.64 5.10 -1.59
C PRO A 154 -19.29 6.04 -0.42
N LEU A 155 -18.90 5.51 0.72
CA LEU A 155 -18.52 6.25 1.93
C LEU A 155 -17.04 6.05 2.30
N GLY A 156 -16.19 5.70 1.33
CA GLY A 156 -14.77 5.41 1.58
C GLY A 156 -14.51 4.08 2.30
N ALA A 157 -15.57 3.30 2.58
CA ALA A 157 -15.49 1.95 3.14
C ALA A 157 -16.45 1.01 2.41
N PRO A 158 -16.13 -0.28 2.24
CA PRO A 158 -17.03 -1.25 1.61
C PRO A 158 -18.38 -1.31 2.32
N LEU A 159 -19.47 -1.32 1.55
CA LEU A 159 -20.85 -1.32 2.08
C LEU A 159 -21.10 -2.42 3.10
N TRP A 160 -20.51 -3.60 2.93
CA TRP A 160 -20.65 -4.69 3.89
C TRP A 160 -20.13 -4.33 5.29
N LYS A 161 -19.04 -3.52 5.38
CA LYS A 161 -18.51 -3.03 6.66
C LYS A 161 -19.47 -2.04 7.31
N VAL A 162 -20.04 -1.14 6.52
CA VAL A 162 -21.02 -0.15 7.00
C VAL A 162 -22.28 -0.85 7.52
N MET A 163 -22.80 -1.81 6.75
CA MET A 163 -24.00 -2.58 7.17
C MET A 163 -23.75 -3.38 8.44
N PHE A 164 -22.57 -3.97 8.59
CA PHE A 164 -22.24 -4.69 9.81
C PHE A 164 -22.15 -3.77 11.02
N LEU A 165 -21.53 -2.60 10.87
CA LEU A 165 -21.41 -1.61 11.94
C LEU A 165 -22.79 -1.13 12.38
N LEU A 166 -23.69 -0.86 11.43
CA LEU A 166 -25.08 -0.51 11.71
C LEU A 166 -25.83 -1.66 12.42
N GLY A 167 -25.62 -2.91 11.99
CA GLY A 167 -26.18 -4.08 12.65
C GLY A 167 -25.72 -4.24 14.10
N CYS A 168 -24.43 -4.02 14.38
CA CYS A 168 -23.89 -4.04 15.74
C CYS A 168 -24.49 -2.91 16.61
N MET A 169 -24.68 -1.72 16.05
CA MET A 169 -25.33 -0.62 16.79
C MET A 169 -26.78 -0.93 17.14
N PHE A 170 -27.53 -1.60 16.25
CA PHE A 170 -28.91 -2.01 16.49
C PHE A 170 -29.05 -3.12 17.56
N LEU A 171 -28.03 -3.96 17.71
CA LEU A 171 -28.02 -5.06 18.69
C LEU A 171 -27.54 -4.60 20.08
N ALA A 172 -26.87 -3.45 20.16
CA ALA A 172 -26.32 -2.90 21.40
C ALA A 172 -27.20 -1.84 22.05
N GLY A 173 -28.29 -1.39 21.41
CA GLY A 173 -29.27 -0.44 21.91
C GLY A 173 -30.60 -1.12 22.25
#